data_8b5d8397965b4c0ca15552a17c2f2280
#
_entry.id   8b5d8397965b4c0ca15552a17c2f2280
#
_cell.length_a   1.000
_cell.length_b   1.000
_cell.length_c   1.000
_cell.angle_alpha   90.00
_cell.angle_beta   90.00
_cell.angle_gamma   90.00
#
_symmetry.space_group_name_H-M   'P 1'
#
loop_
_entity.id
_entity.type
_entity.pdbx_description
1 polymer ?
#
loop_
_entity_poly.entity_id
_entity_poly.type
_entity_poly.pdbx_seq_one_letter_code
_entity_poly.pdbx_strand_id
1 'polypeptide(L)'
;QVYMTTKLAGNATFFLPFNMGNGEGVNAGAGNPTFKDKYSVAYMWEDILTKDTVLDLISKFIFIETKESKDELTGKTKKSENVIFPRYHQLDVIRKLLGDVRDNGTTQNYLIQHSAGSGKTNSIAWLAHRLTSLHDANNKIIFDNVVIITDRVVVDRQLQKAIMGMEHKAGLIRVMDDKCNSADLAIALNGNTKIIATTIQKFPYIVDSVAGLKNKRFAVIIDEAHSSTAGKDMAAVTKSLGAGEQEAADVEDMITDEIRRNGKQVNVSMFAFTATPKPTTIQLFGRLNTKGQREAFHIYSMKQAIEEGFILDVLQNYTTYDTFYQINKEIEEDPRCKTVDAKRQIARFVELHETNIAQRVEVIVEHFRTTVMPELCGMAKAMVITASRQGAVKYRQAFENYTQKKGYTDIKALVAFSGKVKLPDDDTEYSEASMNGFPEDRLTKEFDKDDYQVLLVANKYQTGFDQPKLCAMYVLKKLNGVSAVQTLSRLNRICPPFEKKTFVLDFVNTYEDIKAAFAPYYTTTLLSTSVTPTAIYDLEAQIDAYTILDPDDIEKANELLYKGNISSKD
;
A
#
# COMPACT_ATOMS: atom_id res chain seq x y z
N GLN A 1 -15.05 23.11 -3.06
CA GLN A 1 -14.11 22.25 -2.33
C GLN A 1 -13.57 22.98 -1.10
N VAL A 2 -13.20 22.22 -0.07
CA VAL A 2 -12.60 22.72 1.17
C VAL A 2 -11.17 22.17 1.27
N TYR A 3 -10.29 23.04 1.71
CA TYR A 3 -8.89 22.68 1.97
C TYR A 3 -8.51 23.16 3.37
N MET A 4 -7.61 22.42 4.01
CA MET A 4 -7.12 22.73 5.35
C MET A 4 -5.58 22.64 5.41
N THR A 5 -5.00 23.36 6.34
CA THR A 5 -3.58 23.24 6.69
C THR A 5 -3.40 23.33 8.19
N THR A 6 -2.40 22.63 8.71
CA THR A 6 -2.02 22.70 10.12
C THR A 6 -0.79 23.60 10.34
N LYS A 7 -0.19 24.13 9.25
CA LYS A 7 1.00 24.98 9.33
C LYS A 7 1.00 25.98 8.18
N LEU A 8 1.03 27.25 8.48
CA LEU A 8 1.24 28.30 7.50
C LEU A 8 2.75 28.50 7.27
N ALA A 9 3.19 28.47 6.03
CA ALA A 9 4.58 28.59 5.60
C ALA A 9 4.72 29.50 4.35
N GLY A 10 3.88 30.52 4.22
CA GLY A 10 3.85 31.39 3.03
C GLY A 10 3.58 30.59 1.77
N ASN A 11 4.40 30.77 0.75
CA ASN A 11 4.26 30.05 -0.53
C ASN A 11 4.53 28.53 -0.43
N ALA A 12 5.15 28.06 0.66
CA ALA A 12 5.37 26.65 0.94
C ALA A 12 4.27 26.02 1.79
N THR A 13 3.14 26.73 2.00
CA THR A 13 1.99 26.16 2.72
C THR A 13 1.38 25.03 1.90
N PHE A 14 1.31 23.85 2.51
CA PHE A 14 0.67 22.69 1.91
C PHE A 14 -0.76 22.56 2.42
N PHE A 15 -1.72 22.57 1.48
CA PHE A 15 -3.14 22.44 1.77
C PHE A 15 -3.63 21.03 1.45
N LEU A 16 -4.33 20.44 2.39
CA LEU A 16 -4.94 19.12 2.25
C LEU A 16 -6.43 19.25 1.98
N PRO A 17 -7.00 18.50 1.01
CA PRO A 17 -8.44 18.43 0.81
C PRO A 17 -9.15 17.92 2.07
N PHE A 18 -10.30 18.55 2.35
CA PHE A 18 -11.19 18.17 3.46
C PHE A 18 -12.61 18.06 2.93
N ASN A 19 -12.85 17.07 2.04
CA ASN A 19 -14.10 16.91 1.29
C ASN A 19 -14.75 15.55 1.60
N MET A 20 -16.09 15.52 1.44
CA MET A 20 -16.90 14.31 1.69
C MET A 20 -16.63 13.19 0.69
N GLY A 21 -16.17 13.52 -0.50
CA GLY A 21 -16.17 12.65 -1.68
C GLY A 21 -17.44 12.84 -2.51
N ASN A 22 -17.38 12.51 -3.78
CA ASN A 22 -18.51 12.62 -4.72
C ASN A 22 -18.74 11.27 -5.41
N GLY A 23 -19.97 10.74 -5.33
CA GLY A 23 -20.34 9.42 -5.82
C GLY A 23 -20.40 8.36 -4.71
N GLU A 24 -20.51 7.09 -5.09
CA GLU A 24 -20.75 5.99 -4.16
C GLU A 24 -19.69 4.88 -4.31
N GLY A 25 -19.39 4.23 -3.19
CA GLY A 25 -18.57 3.03 -3.12
C GLY A 25 -17.13 3.24 -3.63
N VAL A 26 -16.60 2.26 -4.32
CA VAL A 26 -15.23 2.27 -4.86
C VAL A 26 -15.03 3.26 -6.01
N ASN A 27 -16.10 3.74 -6.61
CA ASN A 27 -16.10 4.72 -7.71
C ASN A 27 -16.26 6.17 -7.23
N ALA A 28 -16.42 6.40 -5.92
CA ALA A 28 -16.46 7.74 -5.37
C ALA A 28 -15.17 8.50 -5.71
N GLY A 29 -15.30 9.73 -6.20
CA GLY A 29 -14.20 10.63 -6.56
C GLY A 29 -14.06 11.78 -5.58
N ALA A 30 -13.18 12.73 -5.92
CA ALA A 30 -12.92 13.93 -5.13
C ALA A 30 -14.11 14.90 -5.13
N GLY A 31 -14.08 15.84 -4.19
CA GLY A 31 -15.05 16.91 -4.05
C GLY A 31 -16.19 16.60 -3.11
N ASN A 32 -17.32 17.22 -3.31
CA ASN A 32 -18.50 17.09 -2.46
C ASN A 32 -19.75 16.86 -3.30
N PRO A 33 -20.79 16.19 -2.78
CA PRO A 33 -22.06 16.02 -3.46
C PRO A 33 -22.71 17.38 -3.80
N THR A 34 -23.44 17.42 -4.90
CA THR A 34 -24.25 18.58 -5.27
C THR A 34 -25.65 18.45 -4.68
N PHE A 35 -26.09 19.47 -3.96
CA PHE A 35 -27.42 19.52 -3.37
C PHE A 35 -28.27 20.56 -4.10
N LYS A 36 -29.60 20.35 -4.16
CA LYS A 36 -30.53 21.30 -4.80
C LYS A 36 -30.71 22.58 -3.98
N ASP A 37 -30.74 22.45 -2.65
CA ASP A 37 -31.19 23.50 -1.74
C ASP A 37 -30.09 24.07 -0.85
N LYS A 38 -28.83 23.58 -0.99
CA LYS A 38 -27.71 24.05 -0.20
C LYS A 38 -26.37 23.94 -0.92
N TYR A 39 -25.37 24.67 -0.43
CA TYR A 39 -24.00 24.58 -0.96
C TYR A 39 -23.38 23.21 -0.71
N SER A 40 -22.60 22.74 -1.66
CA SER A 40 -21.86 21.47 -1.54
C SER A 40 -20.89 21.43 -0.34
N VAL A 41 -20.56 22.59 0.21
CA VAL A 41 -19.68 22.73 1.39
C VAL A 41 -20.45 23.08 2.67
N ALA A 42 -21.79 23.01 2.65
CA ALA A 42 -22.64 23.37 3.80
C ALA A 42 -22.32 22.54 5.06
N TYR A 43 -21.86 21.31 4.91
CA TYR A 43 -21.42 20.46 6.03
C TYR A 43 -20.37 21.15 6.92
N MET A 44 -19.62 22.13 6.41
CA MET A 44 -18.62 22.84 7.22
C MET A 44 -19.26 23.60 8.38
N TRP A 45 -20.35 24.32 8.13
CA TRP A 45 -21.05 25.10 9.19
C TRP A 45 -22.23 24.35 9.80
N GLU A 46 -22.81 23.39 9.07
CA GLU A 46 -23.91 22.57 9.59
C GLU A 46 -23.43 21.47 10.55
N ASP A 47 -22.19 20.99 10.38
CA ASP A 47 -21.65 19.87 11.15
C ASP A 47 -20.23 20.13 11.72
N ILE A 48 -19.24 20.43 10.87
CA ILE A 48 -17.84 20.46 11.30
C ILE A 48 -17.53 21.62 12.25
N LEU A 49 -18.03 22.83 11.95
CA LEU A 49 -17.81 24.05 12.73
C LEU A 49 -18.87 24.27 13.84
N THR A 50 -19.69 23.25 14.11
CA THR A 50 -20.57 23.30 15.27
C THR A 50 -19.76 23.22 16.56
N LYS A 51 -20.27 23.80 17.64
CA LYS A 51 -19.60 23.85 18.95
C LYS A 51 -19.15 22.47 19.42
N ASP A 52 -20.04 21.49 19.34
CA ASP A 52 -19.78 20.13 19.84
C ASP A 52 -18.72 19.41 18.99
N THR A 53 -18.78 19.53 17.67
CA THR A 53 -17.78 18.95 16.77
C THR A 53 -16.41 19.62 16.94
N VAL A 54 -16.34 20.93 17.07
CA VAL A 54 -15.08 21.64 17.31
C VAL A 54 -14.44 21.24 18.62
N LEU A 55 -15.23 21.14 19.69
CA LEU A 55 -14.75 20.67 21.00
C LEU A 55 -14.28 19.21 20.94
N ASP A 56 -14.99 18.35 20.21
CA ASP A 56 -14.58 16.94 20.01
C ASP A 56 -13.28 16.86 19.20
N LEU A 57 -13.15 17.66 18.12
CA LEU A 57 -11.91 17.74 17.33
C LEU A 57 -10.72 18.15 18.19
N ILE A 58 -10.84 19.24 18.96
CA ILE A 58 -9.74 19.76 19.80
C ILE A 58 -9.38 18.77 20.90
N SER A 59 -10.37 18.15 21.54
CA SER A 59 -10.13 17.31 22.70
C SER A 59 -9.75 15.86 22.37
N LYS A 60 -10.08 15.36 21.17
CA LYS A 60 -10.03 13.92 20.86
C LYS A 60 -9.30 13.55 19.56
N PHE A 61 -9.16 14.48 18.63
CA PHE A 61 -8.56 14.20 17.32
C PHE A 61 -7.24 14.92 17.09
N ILE A 62 -7.13 16.18 17.50
CA ILE A 62 -5.92 16.97 17.28
C ILE A 62 -4.84 16.56 18.28
N PHE A 63 -3.66 16.23 17.80
CA PHE A 63 -2.50 15.93 18.65
C PHE A 63 -1.20 16.40 17.97
N ILE A 64 -0.13 16.51 18.77
CA ILE A 64 1.20 16.89 18.30
C ILE A 64 2.04 15.63 18.11
N GLU A 65 2.45 15.35 16.90
CA GLU A 65 3.42 14.31 16.58
C GLU A 65 4.84 14.88 16.68
N THR A 66 5.65 14.35 17.57
CA THR A 66 7.07 14.72 17.68
C THR A 66 7.93 13.72 16.93
N LYS A 67 8.69 14.19 15.94
CA LYS A 67 9.70 13.40 15.22
C LYS A 67 11.09 13.80 15.68
N GLU A 68 11.88 12.82 16.11
CA GLU A 68 13.28 13.02 16.46
C GLU A 68 14.16 12.52 15.31
N SER A 69 15.00 13.39 14.80
CA SER A 69 16.06 13.05 13.85
C SER A 69 17.41 13.40 14.47
N LYS A 70 18.39 12.49 14.39
CA LYS A 70 19.77 12.81 14.78
C LYS A 70 20.49 13.41 13.56
N ASP A 71 21.07 14.58 13.75
CA ASP A 71 22.00 15.15 12.80
C ASP A 71 23.29 14.31 12.84
N GLU A 72 23.62 13.66 11.73
CA GLU A 72 24.76 12.73 11.66
C GLU A 72 26.12 13.42 11.79
N LEU A 73 26.23 14.72 11.40
CA LEU A 73 27.46 15.50 11.49
C LEU A 73 27.70 16.03 12.91
N THR A 74 26.66 16.43 13.60
CA THR A 74 26.79 17.08 14.92
C THR A 74 26.40 16.15 16.07
N GLY A 75 25.79 15.00 15.80
CA GLY A 75 25.24 14.09 16.81
C GLY A 75 24.05 14.65 17.59
N LYS A 76 23.61 15.88 17.28
CA LYS A 76 22.53 16.57 17.97
C LYS A 76 21.17 16.02 17.53
N THR A 77 20.29 15.76 18.48
CA THR A 77 18.91 15.38 18.19
C THR A 77 18.10 16.61 17.82
N LYS A 78 17.60 16.67 16.59
CA LYS A 78 16.65 17.69 16.12
C LYS A 78 15.23 17.14 16.32
N LYS A 79 14.42 17.89 17.07
CA LYS A 79 13.00 17.60 17.23
C LYS A 79 12.20 18.45 16.24
N SER A 80 11.25 17.81 15.54
CA SER A 80 10.24 18.51 14.75
C SER A 80 8.87 18.12 15.26
N GLU A 81 8.02 19.12 15.43
CA GLU A 81 6.65 18.94 15.90
C GLU A 81 5.69 19.24 14.75
N ASN A 82 4.75 18.31 14.53
CA ASN A 82 3.70 18.47 13.54
C ASN A 82 2.34 18.32 14.21
N VAL A 83 1.45 19.26 13.96
CA VAL A 83 0.06 19.15 14.38
C VAL A 83 -0.64 18.19 13.43
N ILE A 84 -1.19 17.11 13.97
CA ILE A 84 -1.99 16.15 13.25
C ILE A 84 -3.47 16.51 13.40
N PHE A 85 -4.14 16.66 12.26
CA PHE A 85 -5.56 16.92 12.16
C PHE A 85 -6.20 15.82 11.31
N PRO A 86 -7.39 15.28 11.65
CA PRO A 86 -8.02 14.23 10.88
C PRO A 86 -8.44 14.74 9.49
N ARG A 87 -8.25 13.92 8.47
CA ARG A 87 -8.87 14.15 7.17
C ARG A 87 -10.36 13.87 7.25
N TYR A 88 -11.16 14.39 6.33
CA TYR A 88 -12.60 14.23 6.38
C TYR A 88 -13.03 12.75 6.51
N HIS A 89 -12.54 11.86 5.65
CA HIS A 89 -12.87 10.44 5.70
C HIS A 89 -12.47 9.74 7.01
N GLN A 90 -11.39 10.22 7.66
CA GLN A 90 -10.95 9.69 8.96
C GLN A 90 -11.89 10.14 10.08
N LEU A 91 -12.28 11.40 10.07
CA LEU A 91 -13.27 11.93 11.01
C LEU A 91 -14.63 11.26 10.84
N ASP A 92 -15.10 11.16 9.59
CA ASP A 92 -16.40 10.59 9.23
C ASP A 92 -16.50 9.12 9.64
N VAL A 93 -15.51 8.29 9.30
CA VAL A 93 -15.53 6.87 9.68
C VAL A 93 -15.55 6.66 11.19
N ILE A 94 -14.75 7.42 11.93
CA ILE A 94 -14.71 7.29 13.39
C ILE A 94 -16.06 7.68 14.01
N ARG A 95 -16.64 8.82 13.59
CA ARG A 95 -17.94 9.27 14.08
C ARG A 95 -19.07 8.30 13.75
N LYS A 96 -19.10 7.77 12.53
CA LYS A 96 -20.09 6.76 12.10
C LYS A 96 -19.95 5.46 12.90
N LEU A 97 -18.72 4.97 13.09
CA LEU A 97 -18.46 3.75 13.88
C LEU A 97 -18.91 3.93 15.33
N LEU A 98 -18.57 5.05 15.97
CA LEU A 98 -18.94 5.32 17.35
C LEU A 98 -20.47 5.47 17.54
N GLY A 99 -21.14 6.10 16.57
CA GLY A 99 -22.61 6.21 16.56
C GLY A 99 -23.25 4.82 16.46
N ASP A 100 -22.85 4.05 15.47
CA ASP A 100 -23.42 2.73 15.22
C ASP A 100 -23.13 1.73 16.39
N VAL A 101 -21.94 1.78 16.99
CA VAL A 101 -21.61 0.96 18.18
C VAL A 101 -22.45 1.38 19.37
N ARG A 102 -22.73 2.67 19.56
CA ARG A 102 -23.56 3.17 20.65
C ARG A 102 -25.00 2.65 20.52
N ASP A 103 -25.51 2.61 19.29
CA ASP A 103 -26.89 2.20 19.01
C ASP A 103 -27.05 0.67 19.02
N ASN A 104 -26.07 -0.08 18.54
CA ASN A 104 -26.14 -1.53 18.34
C ASN A 104 -25.36 -2.35 19.39
N GLY A 105 -24.55 -1.71 20.23
CA GLY A 105 -23.73 -2.38 21.25
C GLY A 105 -22.59 -3.24 20.68
N THR A 106 -22.17 -4.23 21.47
CA THR A 106 -21.19 -5.24 21.03
C THR A 106 -21.90 -6.28 20.14
N THR A 107 -21.27 -6.94 19.24
CA THR A 107 -21.76 -8.02 18.35
C THR A 107 -21.72 -7.71 16.88
N GLN A 108 -21.48 -6.45 16.52
CA GLN A 108 -21.38 -6.07 15.12
C GLN A 108 -19.94 -6.15 14.62
N ASN A 109 -19.78 -6.60 13.38
CA ASN A 109 -18.51 -6.53 12.67
C ASN A 109 -18.55 -5.37 11.65
N TYR A 110 -17.40 -4.77 11.44
CA TYR A 110 -17.25 -3.59 10.59
C TYR A 110 -16.10 -3.80 9.62
N LEU A 111 -16.35 -3.61 8.34
CA LEU A 111 -15.33 -3.55 7.31
C LEU A 111 -15.08 -2.09 6.91
N ILE A 112 -13.86 -1.64 7.06
CA ILE A 112 -13.42 -0.30 6.68
C ILE A 112 -12.47 -0.44 5.50
N GLN A 113 -12.96 -0.12 4.30
CA GLN A 113 -12.19 -0.17 3.07
C GLN A 113 -11.62 1.21 2.76
N HIS A 114 -10.39 1.44 3.18
CA HIS A 114 -9.67 2.67 2.90
C HIS A 114 -8.44 2.39 2.05
N SER A 115 -8.22 3.17 1.00
CA SER A 115 -7.11 3.00 0.06
C SER A 115 -5.74 2.93 0.76
N ALA A 116 -4.78 2.27 0.13
CA ALA A 116 -3.39 2.31 0.59
C ALA A 116 -2.91 3.78 0.61
N GLY A 117 -2.27 4.19 1.71
CA GLY A 117 -1.82 5.58 1.85
C GLY A 117 -2.82 6.57 2.43
N SER A 118 -4.05 6.15 2.67
CA SER A 118 -5.10 7.00 3.25
C SER A 118 -4.89 7.40 4.72
N GLY A 119 -3.85 6.91 5.38
CA GLY A 119 -3.60 7.18 6.81
C GLY A 119 -4.39 6.29 7.76
N LYS A 120 -4.65 5.03 7.41
CA LYS A 120 -5.35 4.03 8.24
C LYS A 120 -4.79 3.95 9.66
N THR A 121 -3.46 4.01 9.81
CA THR A 121 -2.77 3.99 11.11
C THR A 121 -3.34 5.00 12.11
N ASN A 122 -3.53 6.25 11.68
CA ASN A 122 -4.12 7.28 12.54
C ASN A 122 -5.61 7.00 12.81
N SER A 123 -6.37 6.53 11.82
CA SER A 123 -7.78 6.14 12.02
C SER A 123 -7.91 5.04 13.06
N ILE A 124 -7.04 4.03 13.02
CA ILE A 124 -6.98 2.94 14.02
C ILE A 124 -6.65 3.48 15.40
N ALA A 125 -5.65 4.37 15.51
CA ALA A 125 -5.27 4.97 16.78
C ALA A 125 -6.42 5.79 17.39
N TRP A 126 -7.06 6.67 16.61
CA TRP A 126 -8.25 7.41 17.07
C TRP A 126 -9.39 6.48 17.48
N LEU A 127 -9.70 5.47 16.66
CA LEU A 127 -10.76 4.51 16.97
C LEU A 127 -10.47 3.79 18.29
N ALA A 128 -9.25 3.30 18.47
CA ALA A 128 -8.87 2.58 19.69
C ALA A 128 -9.06 3.44 20.94
N HIS A 129 -8.56 4.67 20.95
CA HIS A 129 -8.74 5.57 22.08
C HIS A 129 -10.21 5.92 22.34
N ARG A 130 -10.99 6.15 21.28
CA ARG A 130 -12.41 6.49 21.40
C ARG A 130 -13.25 5.32 21.95
N LEU A 131 -12.97 4.09 21.54
CA LEU A 131 -13.68 2.91 22.00
C LEU A 131 -13.43 2.61 23.48
N THR A 132 -12.25 2.95 24.03
CA THR A 132 -11.97 2.75 25.46
C THR A 132 -12.83 3.59 26.40
N SER A 133 -13.40 4.68 25.92
CA SER A 133 -14.22 5.62 26.68
C SER A 133 -15.64 5.75 26.13
N LEU A 134 -16.06 4.86 25.24
CA LEU A 134 -17.40 4.90 24.65
C LEU A 134 -18.44 4.35 25.63
N HIS A 135 -19.48 5.14 25.88
CA HIS A 135 -20.60 4.78 26.75
C HIS A 135 -21.87 4.61 25.93
N ASP A 136 -22.73 3.71 26.35
CA ASP A 136 -24.08 3.54 25.84
C ASP A 136 -25.04 4.64 26.35
N ALA A 137 -26.31 4.58 25.95
CA ALA A 137 -27.34 5.52 26.36
C ALA A 137 -27.59 5.53 27.89
N ASN A 138 -27.20 4.46 28.59
CA ASN A 138 -27.31 4.33 30.06
C ASN A 138 -26.02 4.72 30.79
N ASN A 139 -25.10 5.39 30.08
CA ASN A 139 -23.80 5.83 30.61
C ASN A 139 -22.90 4.67 31.08
N LYS A 140 -23.06 3.47 30.51
CA LYS A 140 -22.22 2.30 30.78
C LYS A 140 -21.18 2.14 29.71
N ILE A 141 -19.91 1.90 30.09
CA ILE A 141 -18.83 1.60 29.14
C ILE A 141 -19.22 0.42 28.23
N ILE A 142 -19.06 0.56 26.93
CA ILE A 142 -19.42 -0.48 25.97
C ILE A 142 -18.32 -1.56 25.87
N PHE A 143 -17.04 -1.18 25.89
CA PHE A 143 -15.91 -2.13 25.81
C PHE A 143 -15.00 -2.03 27.03
N ASP A 144 -14.63 -3.15 27.57
CA ASP A 144 -13.68 -3.24 28.69
C ASP A 144 -12.24 -3.10 28.20
N ASN A 145 -11.93 -3.71 27.06
CA ASN A 145 -10.61 -3.69 26.42
C ASN A 145 -10.73 -3.49 24.90
N VAL A 146 -9.73 -2.84 24.32
CA VAL A 146 -9.52 -2.73 22.87
C VAL A 146 -8.25 -3.48 22.51
N VAL A 147 -8.35 -4.43 21.59
CA VAL A 147 -7.22 -5.21 21.10
C VAL A 147 -6.93 -4.79 19.67
N ILE A 148 -5.70 -4.40 19.39
CA ILE A 148 -5.25 -4.02 18.05
C ILE A 148 -4.32 -5.12 17.54
N ILE A 149 -4.62 -5.62 16.36
CA ILE A 149 -3.89 -6.72 15.72
C ILE A 149 -3.25 -6.19 14.45
N THR A 150 -1.93 -6.35 14.33
CA THR A 150 -1.15 -5.94 13.17
C THR A 150 -0.41 -7.12 12.56
N ASP A 151 -0.14 -7.05 11.26
CA ASP A 151 0.54 -8.13 10.55
C ASP A 151 2.01 -8.28 10.95
N ARG A 152 2.72 -7.17 11.23
CA ARG A 152 4.17 -7.20 11.46
C ARG A 152 4.65 -6.30 12.59
N VAL A 153 5.74 -6.72 13.22
CA VAL A 153 6.47 -5.95 14.26
C VAL A 153 6.89 -4.55 13.77
N VAL A 154 7.24 -4.39 12.49
CA VAL A 154 7.67 -3.08 11.94
C VAL A 154 6.51 -2.12 11.72
N VAL A 155 5.37 -2.61 11.22
CA VAL A 155 4.14 -1.79 11.09
C VAL A 155 3.65 -1.39 12.46
N ASP A 156 3.76 -2.30 13.40
CA ASP A 156 3.45 -2.09 14.79
C ASP A 156 4.18 -0.88 15.40
N ARG A 157 5.43 -0.58 15.04
CA ARG A 157 6.16 0.59 15.55
C ARG A 157 5.56 1.94 15.14
N GLN A 158 5.01 2.08 13.93
CA GLN A 158 4.35 3.32 13.51
C GLN A 158 3.00 3.47 14.21
N LEU A 159 2.25 2.38 14.29
CA LEU A 159 0.98 2.34 15.00
C LEU A 159 1.16 2.55 16.50
N GLN A 160 2.16 1.92 17.12
CA GLN A 160 2.53 2.16 18.52
C GLN A 160 2.82 3.64 18.80
N LYS A 161 3.61 4.29 17.92
CA LYS A 161 3.89 5.72 18.05
C LYS A 161 2.63 6.58 17.93
N ALA A 162 1.73 6.26 16.99
CA ALA A 162 0.48 6.97 16.83
C ALA A 162 -0.43 6.79 18.06
N ILE A 163 -0.56 5.57 18.57
CA ILE A 163 -1.37 5.27 19.75
C ILE A 163 -0.78 5.94 21.00
N MET A 164 0.53 5.83 21.22
CA MET A 164 1.22 6.45 22.36
C MET A 164 1.24 7.98 22.28
N GLY A 165 1.31 8.56 21.08
CA GLY A 165 1.24 10.00 20.88
C GLY A 165 -0.09 10.63 21.30
N MET A 166 -1.14 9.83 21.39
CA MET A 166 -2.48 10.23 21.85
C MET A 166 -2.73 9.87 23.32
N GLU A 167 -1.77 9.24 24.01
CA GLU A 167 -1.96 8.79 25.39
C GLU A 167 -1.90 9.98 26.36
N HIS A 168 -3.01 10.22 27.06
CA HIS A 168 -3.09 11.25 28.10
C HIS A 168 -2.80 10.71 29.52
N LYS A 169 -2.74 9.38 29.70
CA LYS A 169 -2.44 8.72 30.97
C LYS A 169 -1.55 7.51 30.75
N ALA A 170 -0.37 7.53 31.36
CA ALA A 170 0.57 6.41 31.29
C ALA A 170 -0.03 5.10 31.82
N GLY A 171 0.26 3.98 31.15
CA GLY A 171 -0.12 2.63 31.59
C GLY A 171 -1.47 2.12 31.05
N LEU A 172 -2.15 2.86 30.18
CA LEU A 172 -3.37 2.39 29.53
C LEU A 172 -3.09 1.44 28.35
N ILE A 173 -1.89 1.51 27.80
CA ILE A 173 -1.49 0.79 26.60
C ILE A 173 -0.45 -0.27 26.95
N ARG A 174 -0.66 -1.50 26.47
CA ARG A 174 0.33 -2.58 26.56
C ARG A 174 0.61 -3.12 25.18
N VAL A 175 1.89 -3.09 24.80
CA VAL A 175 2.37 -3.67 23.54
C VAL A 175 2.91 -5.06 23.85
N MET A 176 2.43 -6.06 23.09
CA MET A 176 2.88 -7.45 23.17
C MET A 176 3.93 -7.68 22.09
N ASP A 177 5.19 -7.47 22.43
CA ASP A 177 6.33 -7.76 21.56
C ASP A 177 6.61 -9.29 21.42
N ASP A 178 7.66 -9.63 20.69
CA ASP A 178 8.04 -11.04 20.46
C ASP A 178 8.52 -11.76 21.73
N LYS A 179 8.82 -11.01 22.80
CA LYS A 179 9.24 -11.57 24.11
C LYS A 179 8.03 -11.94 24.97
N CYS A 180 6.86 -11.42 24.66
CA CYS A 180 5.63 -11.72 25.38
C CYS A 180 5.02 -13.04 24.90
N ASN A 181 4.66 -13.91 25.84
CA ASN A 181 4.01 -15.18 25.57
C ASN A 181 2.46 -15.08 25.69
N SER A 182 1.76 -16.19 25.47
CA SER A 182 0.30 -16.27 25.59
C SER A 182 -0.22 -16.02 27.01
N ALA A 183 0.57 -16.33 28.05
CA ALA A 183 0.22 -16.05 29.43
C ALA A 183 0.25 -14.54 29.72
N ASP A 184 1.22 -13.81 29.19
CA ASP A 184 1.29 -12.35 29.29
C ASP A 184 0.07 -11.68 28.63
N LEU A 185 -0.37 -12.20 27.49
CA LEU A 185 -1.57 -11.75 26.80
C LEU A 185 -2.83 -12.02 27.65
N ALA A 186 -2.95 -13.22 28.21
CA ALA A 186 -4.07 -13.56 29.11
C ALA A 186 -4.13 -12.64 30.33
N ILE A 187 -2.98 -12.31 30.94
CA ILE A 187 -2.88 -11.36 32.05
C ILE A 187 -3.35 -9.97 31.60
N ALA A 188 -2.96 -9.50 30.42
CA ALA A 188 -3.37 -8.20 29.89
C ALA A 188 -4.88 -8.13 29.61
N LEU A 189 -5.45 -9.18 28.99
CA LEU A 189 -6.89 -9.29 28.71
C LEU A 189 -7.73 -9.35 29.99
N ASN A 190 -7.25 -10.04 31.03
CA ASN A 190 -7.92 -10.12 32.33
C ASN A 190 -7.72 -8.87 33.21
N GLY A 191 -6.64 -8.12 32.96
CA GLY A 191 -6.24 -6.96 33.74
C GLY A 191 -7.03 -5.68 33.43
N ASN A 192 -6.47 -4.55 33.86
CA ASN A 192 -7.03 -3.20 33.67
C ASN A 192 -6.48 -2.47 32.45
N THR A 193 -5.67 -3.14 31.61
CA THR A 193 -5.12 -2.57 30.38
C THR A 193 -6.26 -2.24 29.43
N LYS A 194 -6.31 -1.00 28.95
CA LYS A 194 -7.41 -0.55 28.08
C LYS A 194 -7.14 -0.86 26.60
N ILE A 195 -5.91 -0.67 26.15
CA ILE A 195 -5.50 -0.95 24.76
C ILE A 195 -4.36 -1.97 24.78
N ILE A 196 -4.53 -3.04 24.03
CA ILE A 196 -3.53 -4.11 23.87
C ILE A 196 -3.17 -4.16 22.38
N ALA A 197 -1.92 -3.87 22.03
CA ALA A 197 -1.42 -4.00 20.66
C ALA A 197 -0.61 -5.29 20.53
N THR A 198 -0.91 -6.08 19.52
CA THR A 198 -0.29 -7.39 19.31
C THR A 198 -0.21 -7.75 17.83
N THR A 199 0.47 -8.84 17.52
CA THR A 199 0.65 -9.34 16.15
C THR A 199 -0.37 -10.41 15.80
N ILE A 200 -0.60 -10.62 14.51
CA ILE A 200 -1.59 -11.57 13.99
C ILE A 200 -1.31 -13.02 14.40
N GLN A 201 -0.05 -13.38 14.63
CA GLN A 201 0.32 -14.73 15.07
C GLN A 201 -0.32 -15.11 16.42
N LYS A 202 -0.70 -14.10 17.21
CA LYS A 202 -1.39 -14.31 18.51
C LYS A 202 -2.92 -14.31 18.38
N PHE A 203 -3.47 -14.10 17.18
CA PHE A 203 -4.92 -14.01 16.94
C PHE A 203 -5.72 -15.23 17.42
N PRO A 204 -5.31 -16.48 17.14
CA PRO A 204 -6.03 -17.66 17.65
C PRO A 204 -6.13 -17.66 19.18
N TYR A 205 -5.04 -17.33 19.87
CA TYR A 205 -5.05 -17.24 21.34
C TYR A 205 -5.94 -16.11 21.88
N ILE A 206 -6.06 -15.01 21.12
CA ILE A 206 -6.95 -13.90 21.49
C ILE A 206 -8.40 -14.36 21.41
N VAL A 207 -8.80 -14.98 20.31
CA VAL A 207 -10.18 -15.44 20.09
C VAL A 207 -10.57 -16.45 21.17
N ASP A 208 -9.74 -17.45 21.44
CA ASP A 208 -9.98 -18.44 22.48
C ASP A 208 -10.06 -17.82 23.89
N SER A 209 -9.12 -16.93 24.21
CA SER A 209 -9.08 -16.26 25.51
C SER A 209 -10.31 -15.37 25.73
N VAL A 210 -10.71 -14.62 24.71
CA VAL A 210 -11.86 -13.72 24.74
C VAL A 210 -13.18 -14.49 24.83
N ALA A 211 -13.28 -15.62 24.12
CA ALA A 211 -14.46 -16.51 24.20
C ALA A 211 -14.69 -17.05 25.62
N GLY A 212 -13.59 -17.28 26.39
CA GLY A 212 -13.65 -17.70 27.80
C GLY A 212 -14.07 -16.59 28.76
N LEU A 213 -13.91 -15.31 28.38
CA LEU A 213 -14.14 -14.13 29.25
C LEU A 213 -15.53 -13.52 29.02
N LYS A 214 -16.60 -14.31 29.23
CA LYS A 214 -18.00 -13.92 28.97
C LYS A 214 -18.46 -12.64 29.68
N ASN A 215 -17.80 -12.26 30.79
CA ASN A 215 -18.16 -11.08 31.57
C ASN A 215 -17.46 -9.80 31.10
N LYS A 216 -16.57 -9.87 30.09
CA LYS A 216 -15.87 -8.73 29.51
C LYS A 216 -16.27 -8.56 28.04
N ARG A 217 -16.25 -7.31 27.58
CA ARG A 217 -16.59 -6.93 26.21
C ARG A 217 -15.37 -6.35 25.51
N PHE A 218 -15.11 -6.83 24.32
CA PHE A 218 -13.89 -6.56 23.58
C PHE A 218 -14.20 -5.89 22.24
N ALA A 219 -13.40 -4.88 21.91
CA ALA A 219 -13.26 -4.37 20.54
C ALA A 219 -11.96 -4.90 19.96
N VAL A 220 -12.01 -5.58 18.83
CA VAL A 220 -10.84 -6.10 18.12
C VAL A 220 -10.67 -5.33 16.82
N ILE A 221 -9.59 -4.57 16.70
CA ILE A 221 -9.24 -3.79 15.52
C ILE A 221 -8.15 -4.56 14.77
N ILE A 222 -8.37 -4.85 13.49
CA ILE A 222 -7.47 -5.62 12.65
C ILE A 222 -6.95 -4.69 11.56
N ASP A 223 -5.62 -4.46 11.55
CA ASP A 223 -4.96 -3.69 10.50
C ASP A 223 -4.39 -4.63 9.43
N GLU A 224 -4.57 -4.24 8.16
CA GLU A 224 -4.07 -4.96 7.00
C GLU A 224 -4.48 -6.45 7.02
N ALA A 225 -5.78 -6.73 7.17
CA ALA A 225 -6.35 -8.09 7.29
C ALA A 225 -5.98 -9.06 6.14
N HIS A 226 -5.21 -8.61 5.16
CA HIS A 226 -4.95 -9.30 3.89
C HIS A 226 -3.47 -9.64 3.61
N SER A 227 -2.55 -9.56 4.58
CA SER A 227 -1.13 -9.70 4.28
C SER A 227 -0.70 -11.13 3.97
N SER A 228 0.08 -11.28 2.90
CA SER A 228 0.52 -12.56 2.32
C SER A 228 1.79 -13.16 2.97
N THR A 229 2.28 -12.62 4.08
CA THR A 229 3.60 -12.96 4.62
C THR A 229 3.62 -13.97 5.76
N ALA A 230 2.47 -14.35 6.27
CA ALA A 230 2.35 -15.37 7.32
C ALA A 230 2.69 -16.81 6.87
N GLY A 231 2.88 -17.04 5.57
CA GLY A 231 2.89 -18.37 4.97
C GLY A 231 4.02 -19.33 5.38
N LYS A 232 5.12 -18.88 5.99
CA LYS A 232 6.22 -19.81 6.34
C LYS A 232 6.26 -20.19 7.82
N ASP A 233 5.98 -19.27 8.70
CA ASP A 233 5.92 -19.55 10.14
C ASP A 233 4.62 -20.30 10.48
N MET A 234 3.59 -20.11 9.65
CA MET A 234 2.30 -20.78 9.76
C MET A 234 2.29 -22.20 9.20
N ALA A 235 3.06 -22.48 8.15
CA ALA A 235 3.26 -23.88 7.72
C ALA A 235 3.82 -24.75 8.85
N ALA A 236 4.60 -24.17 9.77
CA ALA A 236 5.09 -24.87 10.96
C ALA A 236 3.97 -25.12 11.99
N VAL A 237 3.03 -24.17 12.16
CA VAL A 237 1.89 -24.32 13.06
C VAL A 237 0.85 -25.29 12.46
N THR A 238 0.55 -25.18 11.16
CA THR A 238 -0.37 -26.08 10.46
C THR A 238 0.18 -27.51 10.39
N LYS A 239 1.50 -27.67 10.22
CA LYS A 239 2.17 -28.98 10.25
C LYS A 239 2.17 -29.62 11.65
N SER A 240 2.18 -28.83 12.71
CA SER A 240 2.02 -29.32 14.09
C SER A 240 0.57 -29.74 14.40
N LEU A 241 -0.41 -29.28 13.60
CA LEU A 241 -1.82 -29.62 13.71
C LEU A 241 -2.28 -30.74 12.74
N GLY A 242 -1.35 -31.37 12.01
CA GLY A 242 -1.62 -32.58 11.22
C GLY A 242 -2.31 -32.36 9.87
N ALA A 243 -2.35 -31.15 9.33
CA ALA A 243 -2.85 -30.87 7.99
C ALA A 243 -1.72 -30.99 6.95
N GLY A 244 -1.98 -31.71 5.85
CA GLY A 244 -1.01 -31.93 4.77
C GLY A 244 -0.59 -30.63 4.04
N GLU A 245 0.42 -30.75 3.19
CA GLU A 245 0.98 -29.64 2.39
C GLU A 245 -0.10 -28.97 1.50
N GLN A 246 -0.78 -27.96 2.03
CA GLN A 246 -1.56 -27.00 1.27
C GLN A 246 -0.77 -25.70 1.16
N GLU A 247 -0.96 -25.00 0.03
CA GLU A 247 -0.42 -23.66 -0.19
C GLU A 247 -0.60 -22.80 1.05
N ALA A 248 0.42 -22.04 1.41
CA ALA A 248 0.45 -21.21 2.61
C ALA A 248 -0.79 -20.32 2.69
N ALA A 249 -1.67 -20.62 3.66
CA ALA A 249 -2.88 -19.85 3.90
C ALA A 249 -2.53 -18.38 4.17
N ASP A 250 -3.26 -17.48 3.54
CA ASP A 250 -3.15 -16.03 3.74
C ASP A 250 -3.69 -15.69 5.15
N VAL A 251 -3.22 -14.58 5.71
CA VAL A 251 -3.70 -14.04 7.00
C VAL A 251 -5.21 -13.85 7.02
N GLU A 252 -5.78 -13.41 5.90
CA GLU A 252 -7.22 -13.22 5.75
C GLU A 252 -7.98 -14.54 5.83
N ASP A 253 -7.43 -15.60 5.24
CA ASP A 253 -8.01 -16.93 5.31
C ASP A 253 -7.97 -17.49 6.73
N MET A 254 -6.90 -17.22 7.49
CA MET A 254 -6.81 -17.59 8.91
C MET A 254 -7.83 -16.90 9.79
N ILE A 255 -7.93 -15.59 9.66
CA ILE A 255 -8.92 -14.80 10.41
C ILE A 255 -10.31 -15.34 10.10
N THR A 256 -10.57 -15.63 8.82
CA THR A 256 -11.83 -16.21 8.33
C THR A 256 -12.11 -17.55 8.95
N ASP A 257 -11.14 -18.45 8.93
CA ASP A 257 -11.28 -19.81 9.46
C ASP A 257 -11.45 -19.82 10.97
N GLU A 258 -10.71 -18.97 11.68
CA GLU A 258 -10.80 -18.87 13.13
C GLU A 258 -12.16 -18.29 13.58
N ILE A 259 -12.66 -17.26 12.88
CA ILE A 259 -14.01 -16.72 13.14
C ILE A 259 -15.09 -17.77 12.82
N ARG A 260 -14.93 -18.55 11.76
CA ARG A 260 -15.86 -19.63 11.41
C ARG A 260 -15.86 -20.75 12.46
N ARG A 261 -14.69 -21.15 12.97
CA ARG A 261 -14.55 -22.19 14.01
C ARG A 261 -15.20 -21.78 15.30
N ASN A 262 -14.95 -20.57 15.76
CA ASN A 262 -15.43 -20.07 17.06
C ASN A 262 -16.85 -19.49 17.00
N GLY A 263 -17.42 -19.32 15.81
CA GLY A 263 -18.72 -18.69 15.62
C GLY A 263 -18.75 -17.21 16.03
N LYS A 264 -19.96 -16.60 15.94
CA LYS A 264 -20.15 -15.20 16.33
C LYS A 264 -20.13 -15.05 17.84
N GLN A 265 -19.12 -14.36 18.38
CA GLN A 265 -19.00 -14.09 19.81
C GLN A 265 -19.88 -12.89 20.21
N VAL A 266 -20.73 -13.06 21.22
CA VAL A 266 -21.68 -12.03 21.68
C VAL A 266 -21.01 -10.87 22.44
N ASN A 267 -19.79 -11.05 22.88
CA ASN A 267 -19.01 -10.08 23.66
C ASN A 267 -17.89 -9.41 22.87
N VAL A 268 -17.84 -9.61 21.54
CA VAL A 268 -16.77 -9.08 20.67
C VAL A 268 -17.37 -8.33 19.49
N SER A 269 -16.84 -7.14 19.21
CA SER A 269 -16.99 -6.44 17.94
C SER A 269 -15.66 -6.38 17.23
N MET A 270 -15.64 -6.66 15.93
CA MET A 270 -14.44 -6.64 15.11
C MET A 270 -14.48 -5.49 14.10
N PHE A 271 -13.35 -4.79 13.96
CA PHE A 271 -13.17 -3.64 13.08
C PHE A 271 -12.00 -3.94 12.14
N ALA A 272 -12.30 -4.39 10.93
CA ALA A 272 -11.30 -4.77 9.94
C ALA A 272 -10.98 -3.60 9.00
N PHE A 273 -9.73 -3.13 9.04
CA PHE A 273 -9.21 -2.09 8.13
C PHE A 273 -8.42 -2.75 7.02
N THR A 274 -8.76 -2.46 5.78
CA THR A 274 -8.05 -2.96 4.60
C THR A 274 -8.19 -2.02 3.41
N ALA A 275 -7.20 -2.03 2.51
CA ALA A 275 -7.32 -1.33 1.23
C ALA A 275 -8.00 -2.21 0.17
N THR A 276 -7.84 -3.52 0.27
CA THR A 276 -8.16 -4.49 -0.77
C THR A 276 -8.86 -5.72 -0.19
N PRO A 277 -10.13 -5.58 0.26
CA PRO A 277 -10.86 -6.70 0.86
C PRO A 277 -11.10 -7.81 -0.17
N LYS A 278 -10.91 -9.05 0.24
CA LYS A 278 -11.32 -10.23 -0.52
C LYS A 278 -12.84 -10.47 -0.38
N PRO A 279 -13.45 -11.24 -1.27
CA PRO A 279 -14.86 -11.61 -1.15
C PRO A 279 -15.21 -12.25 0.21
N THR A 280 -14.32 -13.06 0.77
CA THR A 280 -14.46 -13.69 2.09
C THR A 280 -14.51 -12.67 3.21
N THR A 281 -13.67 -11.64 3.17
CA THR A 281 -13.65 -10.54 4.15
C THR A 281 -14.93 -9.72 4.07
N ILE A 282 -15.42 -9.44 2.86
CA ILE A 282 -16.71 -8.75 2.66
C ILE A 282 -17.86 -9.59 3.24
N GLN A 283 -17.82 -10.90 3.07
CA GLN A 283 -18.85 -11.80 3.65
C GLN A 283 -18.85 -11.78 5.19
N LEU A 284 -17.69 -11.71 5.83
CA LEU A 284 -17.57 -11.77 7.30
C LEU A 284 -17.83 -10.42 7.98
N PHE A 285 -17.30 -9.36 7.42
CA PHE A 285 -17.27 -8.04 8.05
C PHE A 285 -18.18 -7.02 7.38
N GLY A 286 -18.60 -7.29 6.11
CA GLY A 286 -19.47 -6.40 5.37
C GLY A 286 -20.92 -6.44 5.84
N ARG A 287 -21.64 -5.34 5.61
CA ARG A 287 -23.06 -5.20 5.90
C ARG A 287 -23.90 -5.31 4.64
N LEU A 288 -25.14 -5.76 4.80
CA LEU A 288 -26.10 -5.77 3.71
C LEU A 288 -26.54 -4.35 3.40
N ASN A 289 -26.39 -3.95 2.15
CA ASN A 289 -26.93 -2.70 1.62
C ASN A 289 -28.42 -2.87 1.26
N THR A 290 -29.06 -1.79 0.80
CA THR A 290 -30.46 -1.77 0.39
C THR A 290 -30.79 -2.71 -0.77
N LYS A 291 -29.76 -3.14 -1.53
CA LYS A 291 -29.88 -4.10 -2.65
C LYS A 291 -29.65 -5.55 -2.23
N GLY A 292 -29.45 -5.81 -0.94
CA GLY A 292 -29.17 -7.15 -0.41
C GLY A 292 -27.75 -7.66 -0.67
N GLN A 293 -26.84 -6.78 -1.12
CA GLN A 293 -25.43 -7.12 -1.31
C GLN A 293 -24.62 -6.70 -0.08
N ARG A 294 -23.56 -7.47 0.23
CA ARG A 294 -22.66 -7.11 1.31
C ARG A 294 -21.62 -6.12 0.81
N GLU A 295 -21.44 -5.05 1.56
CA GLU A 295 -20.46 -4.01 1.28
C GLU A 295 -19.73 -3.55 2.55
N ALA A 296 -18.63 -2.81 2.38
CA ALA A 296 -17.93 -2.21 3.51
C ALA A 296 -18.80 -1.17 4.22
N PHE A 297 -18.65 -1.08 5.55
CA PHE A 297 -19.33 -0.08 6.36
C PHE A 297 -18.94 1.35 5.98
N HIS A 298 -17.68 1.53 5.62
CA HIS A 298 -17.16 2.81 5.14
C HIS A 298 -16.10 2.60 4.07
N ILE A 299 -16.19 3.38 3.00
CA ILE A 299 -15.27 3.31 1.86
C ILE A 299 -14.61 4.68 1.66
N TYR A 300 -13.29 4.69 1.61
CA TYR A 300 -12.50 5.78 1.03
C TYR A 300 -11.74 5.21 -0.17
N SER A 301 -12.27 5.50 -1.36
CA SER A 301 -11.85 4.83 -2.59
C SER A 301 -10.42 5.22 -3.00
N MET A 302 -9.77 4.36 -3.78
CA MET A 302 -8.47 4.69 -4.38
C MET A 302 -8.61 5.84 -5.37
N LYS A 303 -9.71 5.89 -6.13
CA LYS A 303 -10.03 6.99 -7.05
C LYS A 303 -10.11 8.32 -6.31
N GLN A 304 -10.89 8.41 -5.24
CA GLN A 304 -11.00 9.62 -4.44
C GLN A 304 -9.63 10.06 -3.89
N ALA A 305 -8.84 9.12 -3.39
CA ALA A 305 -7.52 9.40 -2.83
C ALA A 305 -6.52 9.93 -3.88
N ILE A 306 -6.60 9.44 -5.13
CA ILE A 306 -5.79 9.93 -6.25
C ILE A 306 -6.26 11.33 -6.67
N GLU A 307 -7.54 11.52 -6.90
CA GLU A 307 -8.12 12.80 -7.32
C GLU A 307 -7.96 13.92 -6.27
N GLU A 308 -7.90 13.55 -4.99
CA GLU A 308 -7.59 14.46 -3.88
C GLU A 308 -6.08 14.72 -3.72
N GLY A 309 -5.23 14.04 -4.48
CA GLY A 309 -3.77 14.18 -4.41
C GLY A 309 -3.13 13.62 -3.14
N PHE A 310 -3.81 12.71 -2.41
CA PHE A 310 -3.22 12.02 -1.26
C PHE A 310 -2.30 10.89 -1.66
N ILE A 311 -2.56 10.28 -2.79
CA ILE A 311 -1.76 9.23 -3.39
C ILE A 311 -1.62 9.48 -4.88
N LEU A 312 -0.59 8.93 -5.47
CA LEU A 312 -0.35 9.00 -6.91
C LEU A 312 -0.99 7.81 -7.63
N ASP A 313 -1.42 8.03 -8.87
CA ASP A 313 -1.80 6.96 -9.77
C ASP A 313 -0.55 6.20 -10.24
N VAL A 314 -0.36 5.00 -9.73
CA VAL A 314 0.82 4.16 -10.06
C VAL A 314 0.75 3.56 -11.45
N LEU A 315 -0.42 3.56 -12.07
CA LEU A 315 -0.62 3.03 -13.42
C LEU A 315 -0.39 4.10 -14.50
N GLN A 316 -0.27 5.37 -14.15
CA GLN A 316 -0.08 6.47 -15.10
C GLN A 316 1.17 6.28 -15.98
N ASN A 317 2.26 5.78 -15.40
CA ASN A 317 3.51 5.50 -16.12
C ASN A 317 3.89 4.02 -15.95
N TYR A 318 2.92 3.12 -16.06
CA TYR A 318 3.15 1.68 -16.10
C TYR A 318 3.49 1.27 -17.52
N THR A 319 4.63 0.60 -17.69
CA THR A 319 5.11 0.13 -19.00
C THR A 319 5.60 -1.30 -18.86
N THR A 320 5.26 -2.17 -19.83
CA THR A 320 5.86 -3.49 -19.93
C THR A 320 7.20 -3.41 -20.65
N TYR A 321 8.09 -4.36 -20.37
CA TYR A 321 9.39 -4.43 -21.03
C TYR A 321 9.23 -4.59 -22.56
N ASP A 322 8.27 -5.36 -23.01
CA ASP A 322 8.00 -5.56 -24.44
C ASP A 322 7.56 -4.25 -25.11
N THR A 323 6.65 -3.50 -24.49
CA THR A 323 6.22 -2.19 -24.98
C THR A 323 7.39 -1.19 -24.98
N PHE A 324 8.17 -1.16 -23.89
CA PHE A 324 9.36 -0.31 -23.80
C PHE A 324 10.38 -0.61 -24.90
N TYR A 325 10.57 -1.90 -25.21
CA TYR A 325 11.45 -2.36 -26.26
C TYR A 325 10.96 -1.94 -27.65
N GLN A 326 9.66 -2.09 -27.94
CA GLN A 326 9.06 -1.71 -29.23
C GLN A 326 9.13 -0.21 -29.46
N ILE A 327 8.78 0.62 -28.47
CA ILE A 327 8.89 2.08 -28.56
C ILE A 327 10.33 2.50 -28.89
N ASN A 328 11.32 1.89 -28.24
CA ASN A 328 12.71 2.21 -28.51
C ASN A 328 13.13 1.79 -29.94
N LYS A 329 12.64 0.67 -30.45
CA LYS A 329 12.88 0.22 -31.81
C LYS A 329 12.29 1.17 -32.86
N GLU A 330 11.07 1.63 -32.67
CA GLU A 330 10.41 2.61 -33.56
C GLU A 330 11.12 3.97 -33.54
N ILE A 331 11.59 4.44 -32.38
CA ILE A 331 12.41 5.66 -32.30
C ILE A 331 13.72 5.52 -33.07
N GLU A 332 14.32 4.32 -33.12
CA GLU A 332 15.51 4.05 -33.87
C GLU A 332 15.29 4.12 -35.40
N GLU A 333 14.15 3.65 -35.84
CA GLU A 333 13.77 3.63 -37.27
C GLU A 333 13.21 4.99 -37.73
N ASP A 334 12.84 5.92 -36.81
CA ASP A 334 12.36 7.26 -37.18
C ASP A 334 13.50 8.14 -37.72
N PRO A 335 13.45 8.53 -39.01
CA PRO A 335 14.47 9.37 -39.62
C PRO A 335 14.58 10.79 -39.02
N ARG A 336 13.64 11.19 -38.14
CA ARG A 336 13.63 12.48 -37.44
C ARG A 336 14.43 12.45 -36.14
N CYS A 337 14.77 11.28 -35.61
CA CYS A 337 15.65 11.14 -34.44
C CYS A 337 17.13 11.35 -34.85
N LYS A 338 17.64 12.56 -34.63
CA LYS A 338 18.95 13.01 -35.12
C LYS A 338 20.16 12.75 -34.23
N THR A 339 20.02 12.09 -33.09
CA THR A 339 21.18 11.88 -32.18
C THR A 339 21.77 10.48 -32.37
N VAL A 340 22.96 10.42 -32.96
CA VAL A 340 23.72 9.18 -33.21
C VAL A 340 24.00 8.40 -31.90
N ASP A 341 24.13 9.08 -30.76
CA ASP A 341 24.37 8.44 -29.45
C ASP A 341 23.15 7.78 -28.88
N ALA A 342 21.95 8.36 -29.05
CA ALA A 342 20.69 7.70 -28.67
C ALA A 342 20.46 6.43 -29.52
N LYS A 343 20.68 6.52 -30.82
CA LYS A 343 20.58 5.36 -31.74
C LYS A 343 21.55 4.23 -31.38
N ARG A 344 22.79 4.54 -30.99
CA ARG A 344 23.76 3.51 -30.55
C ARG A 344 23.41 2.86 -29.22
N GLN A 345 22.88 3.62 -28.26
CA GLN A 345 22.44 3.06 -26.99
C GLN A 345 21.22 2.14 -27.19
N ILE A 346 20.28 2.55 -28.00
CA ILE A 346 19.07 1.79 -28.32
C ILE A 346 19.41 0.53 -29.15
N ALA A 347 20.26 0.62 -30.21
CA ALA A 347 20.70 -0.52 -31.01
C ALA A 347 21.40 -1.61 -30.15
N ARG A 348 22.10 -1.19 -29.10
CA ARG A 348 22.74 -2.10 -28.16
C ARG A 348 21.73 -2.89 -27.32
N PHE A 349 20.53 -2.31 -27.04
CA PHE A 349 19.40 -3.00 -26.40
C PHE A 349 18.73 -4.01 -27.35
N VAL A 350 18.70 -3.73 -28.65
CA VAL A 350 18.08 -4.57 -29.68
C VAL A 350 18.90 -5.82 -30.02
N GLU A 351 20.24 -5.75 -29.98
CA GLU A 351 21.13 -6.89 -30.28
C GLU A 351 21.18 -7.97 -29.18
N LEU A 352 20.56 -7.77 -28.05
CA LEU A 352 20.69 -8.66 -26.88
C LEU A 352 19.47 -9.56 -26.71
N HIS A 353 19.40 -10.60 -27.47
CA HIS A 353 18.28 -11.53 -27.65
C HIS A 353 18.18 -12.66 -26.63
N GLU A 354 18.59 -12.54 -25.37
CA GLU A 354 18.30 -13.55 -24.34
C GLU A 354 18.06 -12.94 -22.97
N THR A 355 17.03 -13.46 -22.28
CA THR A 355 16.52 -13.08 -20.96
C THR A 355 17.53 -13.34 -19.83
N ASN A 356 18.73 -12.78 -19.93
CA ASN A 356 19.76 -12.92 -18.89
C ASN A 356 19.59 -11.83 -17.81
N ILE A 357 19.89 -12.18 -16.57
CA ILE A 357 19.89 -11.27 -15.41
C ILE A 357 20.74 -10.02 -15.70
N ALA A 358 21.89 -10.18 -16.36
CA ALA A 358 22.79 -9.08 -16.71
C ALA A 358 22.13 -8.05 -17.63
N GLN A 359 21.31 -8.47 -18.59
CA GLN A 359 20.60 -7.59 -19.52
C GLN A 359 19.50 -6.81 -18.82
N ARG A 360 18.70 -7.49 -18.00
CA ARG A 360 17.66 -6.83 -17.20
C ARG A 360 18.27 -5.81 -16.25
N VAL A 361 19.40 -6.13 -15.64
CA VAL A 361 20.15 -5.20 -14.77
C VAL A 361 20.64 -3.99 -15.55
N GLU A 362 21.17 -4.19 -16.77
CA GLU A 362 21.57 -3.08 -17.66
C GLU A 362 20.38 -2.15 -17.90
N VAL A 363 19.23 -2.68 -18.31
CA VAL A 363 18.00 -1.88 -18.53
C VAL A 363 17.58 -1.14 -17.26
N ILE A 364 17.56 -1.83 -16.12
CA ILE A 364 17.17 -1.24 -14.83
C ILE A 364 18.10 -0.07 -14.47
N VAL A 365 19.41 -0.27 -14.55
CA VAL A 365 20.40 0.75 -14.17
C VAL A 365 20.35 1.94 -15.09
N GLU A 366 20.31 1.72 -16.43
CA GLU A 366 20.29 2.81 -17.39
C GLU A 366 18.96 3.59 -17.34
N HIS A 367 17.82 2.89 -17.26
CA HIS A 367 16.52 3.56 -17.08
C HIS A 367 16.48 4.36 -15.77
N PHE A 368 16.99 3.80 -14.68
CA PHE A 368 17.03 4.53 -13.41
C PHE A 368 17.87 5.79 -13.53
N ARG A 369 19.08 5.69 -14.06
CA ARG A 369 20.01 6.82 -14.15
C ARG A 369 19.53 7.91 -15.11
N THR A 370 18.93 7.53 -16.24
CA THR A 370 18.52 8.48 -17.29
C THR A 370 17.14 9.10 -17.03
N THR A 371 16.22 8.34 -16.45
CA THR A 371 14.80 8.73 -16.33
C THR A 371 14.38 9.04 -14.91
N VAL A 372 14.77 8.19 -13.95
CA VAL A 372 14.25 8.25 -12.58
C VAL A 372 15.12 9.10 -11.66
N MET A 373 16.44 8.95 -11.75
CA MET A 373 17.38 9.62 -10.87
C MET A 373 17.24 11.15 -10.82
N PRO A 374 16.91 11.86 -11.93
CA PRO A 374 16.67 13.30 -11.90
C PRO A 374 15.44 13.72 -11.09
N GLU A 375 14.48 12.83 -10.87
CA GLU A 375 13.27 13.14 -10.10
C GLU A 375 13.63 13.51 -8.65
N LEU A 376 12.76 14.29 -8.02
CA LEU A 376 12.94 14.77 -6.65
C LEU A 376 14.30 15.48 -6.43
N CYS A 377 14.80 16.20 -7.43
CA CYS A 377 16.12 16.86 -7.39
C CYS A 377 17.29 15.91 -7.10
N GLY A 378 17.24 14.68 -7.64
CA GLY A 378 18.27 13.66 -7.48
C GLY A 378 18.12 12.75 -6.26
N MET A 379 17.04 12.91 -5.48
CA MET A 379 16.77 12.07 -4.31
C MET A 379 15.89 10.84 -4.60
N ALA A 380 15.53 10.62 -5.87
CA ALA A 380 14.67 9.52 -6.26
C ALA A 380 15.26 8.16 -5.95
N LYS A 381 14.42 7.22 -5.54
CA LYS A 381 14.77 5.84 -5.22
C LYS A 381 13.96 4.86 -6.05
N ALA A 382 14.49 3.65 -6.20
CA ALA A 382 13.83 2.58 -6.91
C ALA A 382 13.77 1.29 -6.09
N MET A 383 12.79 0.45 -6.39
CA MET A 383 12.66 -0.91 -5.86
C MET A 383 12.65 -1.92 -7.01
N VAL A 384 13.40 -3.00 -6.85
CA VAL A 384 13.43 -4.14 -7.79
C VAL A 384 12.79 -5.34 -7.12
N ILE A 385 11.65 -5.78 -7.63
CA ILE A 385 10.87 -6.89 -7.07
C ILE A 385 11.32 -8.19 -7.73
N THR A 386 12.02 -9.05 -6.99
CA THR A 386 12.51 -10.34 -7.49
C THR A 386 11.59 -11.49 -7.11
N ALA A 387 11.61 -12.56 -7.91
CA ALA A 387 10.76 -13.74 -7.69
C ALA A 387 11.19 -14.58 -6.49
N SER A 388 12.47 -14.54 -6.10
CA SER A 388 13.01 -15.38 -5.05
C SER A 388 14.20 -14.73 -4.33
N ARG A 389 14.57 -15.24 -3.16
CA ARG A 389 15.77 -14.82 -2.43
C ARG A 389 17.05 -15.05 -3.23
N GLN A 390 17.16 -16.20 -3.91
CA GLN A 390 18.28 -16.48 -4.83
C GLN A 390 18.32 -15.46 -5.96
N GLY A 391 17.14 -15.07 -6.51
CA GLY A 391 17.02 -14.01 -7.49
C GLY A 391 17.57 -12.69 -6.94
N ALA A 392 17.17 -12.27 -5.74
CA ALA A 392 17.65 -11.04 -5.13
C ALA A 392 19.18 -11.00 -5.00
N VAL A 393 19.80 -12.12 -4.59
CA VAL A 393 21.27 -12.26 -4.49
C VAL A 393 21.91 -12.13 -5.88
N LYS A 394 21.42 -12.88 -6.88
CA LYS A 394 21.97 -12.86 -8.26
C LYS A 394 21.84 -11.48 -8.90
N TYR A 395 20.69 -10.83 -8.76
CA TYR A 395 20.47 -9.48 -9.28
C TYR A 395 21.35 -8.43 -8.58
N ARG A 396 21.58 -8.58 -7.26
CA ARG A 396 22.49 -7.69 -6.53
C ARG A 396 23.94 -7.83 -6.99
N GLN A 397 24.41 -9.05 -7.20
CA GLN A 397 25.75 -9.32 -7.74
C GLN A 397 25.90 -8.78 -9.17
N ALA A 398 24.90 -9.02 -10.02
CA ALA A 398 24.90 -8.51 -11.39
C ALA A 398 24.86 -6.97 -11.44
N PHE A 399 24.12 -6.33 -10.52
CA PHE A 399 24.07 -4.89 -10.37
C PHE A 399 25.45 -4.30 -10.03
N GLU A 400 26.14 -4.87 -9.06
CA GLU A 400 27.49 -4.44 -8.68
C GLU A 400 28.48 -4.63 -9.83
N ASN A 401 28.45 -5.78 -10.48
CA ASN A 401 29.32 -6.06 -11.61
C ASN A 401 29.09 -5.06 -12.76
N TYR A 402 27.82 -4.73 -13.06
CA TYR A 402 27.48 -3.78 -14.12
C TYR A 402 27.93 -2.35 -13.77
N THR A 403 27.61 -1.86 -12.59
CA THR A 403 27.98 -0.51 -12.14
C THR A 403 29.49 -0.35 -12.06
N GLN A 404 30.20 -1.35 -11.56
CA GLN A 404 31.67 -1.38 -11.53
C GLN A 404 32.28 -1.36 -12.95
N LYS A 405 31.76 -2.21 -13.86
CA LYS A 405 32.21 -2.26 -15.26
C LYS A 405 32.01 -0.93 -15.99
N LYS A 406 30.92 -0.20 -15.67
CA LYS A 406 30.62 1.12 -16.25
C LYS A 406 31.31 2.27 -15.52
N GLY A 407 31.94 2.03 -14.36
CA GLY A 407 32.54 3.07 -13.54
C GLY A 407 31.52 3.99 -12.86
N TYR A 408 30.29 3.51 -12.66
CA TYR A 408 29.23 4.28 -12.00
C TYR A 408 29.43 4.26 -10.48
N THR A 409 29.59 5.45 -9.89
CA THR A 409 29.76 5.65 -8.45
C THR A 409 28.55 6.31 -7.79
N ASP A 410 27.62 6.81 -8.60
CA ASP A 410 26.45 7.59 -8.24
C ASP A 410 25.20 6.73 -7.98
N ILE A 411 25.29 5.42 -8.16
CA ILE A 411 24.19 4.47 -7.93
C ILE A 411 24.68 3.26 -7.15
N LYS A 412 24.04 3.02 -6.00
CA LYS A 412 24.30 1.87 -5.13
C LYS A 412 23.00 1.18 -4.78
N ALA A 413 23.07 -0.13 -4.59
CA ALA A 413 21.91 -0.93 -4.25
C ALA A 413 22.04 -1.59 -2.88
N LEU A 414 20.91 -1.80 -2.22
CA LEU A 414 20.76 -2.68 -1.05
C LEU A 414 19.89 -3.89 -1.42
N VAL A 415 19.96 -4.93 -0.61
CA VAL A 415 19.11 -6.11 -0.76
C VAL A 415 18.27 -6.34 0.48
N ALA A 416 17.04 -6.84 0.30
CA ALA A 416 16.10 -7.12 1.38
C ALA A 416 15.40 -8.46 1.19
N PHE A 417 15.69 -9.41 2.08
CA PHE A 417 15.02 -10.71 2.16
C PHE A 417 15.13 -11.28 3.57
N SER A 418 14.25 -12.20 3.95
CA SER A 418 14.28 -12.82 5.28
C SER A 418 15.09 -14.11 5.29
N GLY A 419 15.85 -14.34 6.37
CA GLY A 419 16.64 -15.55 6.59
C GLY A 419 17.88 -15.63 5.70
N LYS A 420 18.40 -16.84 5.52
CA LYS A 420 19.61 -17.11 4.75
C LYS A 420 19.30 -17.88 3.47
N VAL A 421 20.16 -17.77 2.47
CA VAL A 421 20.02 -18.47 1.19
C VAL A 421 21.38 -18.88 0.63
N LYS A 422 21.45 -20.05 0.01
CA LYS A 422 22.59 -20.52 -0.79
C LYS A 422 22.22 -20.50 -2.26
N LEU A 423 23.18 -20.17 -3.11
CA LEU A 423 23.05 -20.36 -4.55
C LEU A 423 23.41 -21.80 -4.92
N PRO A 424 22.85 -22.34 -6.02
CA PRO A 424 23.12 -23.73 -6.43
C PRO A 424 24.61 -24.03 -6.69
N ASP A 425 25.35 -23.02 -7.17
CA ASP A 425 26.74 -23.14 -7.62
C ASP A 425 27.72 -22.46 -6.65
N ASP A 426 27.29 -22.13 -5.43
CA ASP A 426 28.09 -21.39 -4.46
C ASP A 426 27.75 -21.87 -3.03
N ASP A 427 28.75 -22.38 -2.32
CA ASP A 427 28.60 -22.83 -0.92
C ASP A 427 28.41 -21.68 0.07
N THR A 428 28.57 -20.44 -0.39
CA THR A 428 28.44 -19.26 0.45
C THR A 428 26.98 -19.07 0.91
N GLU A 429 26.80 -18.86 2.19
CA GLU A 429 25.49 -18.57 2.78
C GLU A 429 25.28 -17.05 2.84
N TYR A 430 24.34 -16.56 2.04
CA TYR A 430 23.98 -15.16 1.95
C TYR A 430 22.86 -14.80 2.91
N SER A 431 23.00 -13.70 3.64
CA SER A 431 21.95 -13.05 4.42
C SER A 431 21.88 -11.57 4.05
N GLU A 432 20.77 -10.92 4.38
CA GLU A 432 20.62 -9.47 4.19
C GLU A 432 21.76 -8.70 4.87
N ALA A 433 22.06 -9.04 6.12
CA ALA A 433 23.13 -8.40 6.89
C ALA A 433 24.52 -8.62 6.28
N SER A 434 24.83 -9.83 5.78
CA SER A 434 26.12 -10.11 5.17
C SER A 434 26.33 -9.38 3.84
N MET A 435 25.24 -9.19 3.07
CA MET A 435 25.30 -8.51 1.78
C MET A 435 25.30 -6.99 1.88
N ASN A 436 24.61 -6.43 2.87
CA ASN A 436 24.51 -4.97 3.05
C ASN A 436 25.61 -4.41 3.96
N GLY A 437 26.28 -5.24 4.76
CA GLY A 437 27.34 -4.83 5.69
C GLY A 437 26.85 -4.20 6.99
N PHE A 438 25.55 -4.31 7.30
CA PHE A 438 24.94 -3.81 8.53
C PHE A 438 23.72 -4.67 8.95
N PRO A 439 23.27 -4.61 10.24
CA PRO A 439 22.13 -5.36 10.73
C PRO A 439 20.81 -5.00 10.03
N GLU A 440 19.90 -5.98 9.90
CA GLU A 440 18.62 -5.86 9.17
C GLU A 440 17.71 -4.74 9.68
N ASP A 441 17.72 -4.43 10.96
CA ASP A 441 16.92 -3.38 11.60
C ASP A 441 17.33 -1.96 11.17
N ARG A 442 18.52 -1.80 10.58
CA ARG A 442 19.03 -0.53 10.06
C ARG A 442 18.65 -0.27 8.60
N LEU A 443 18.18 -1.29 7.87
CA LEU A 443 18.00 -1.20 6.42
C LEU A 443 17.12 0.00 5.99
N THR A 444 15.99 0.20 6.62
CA THR A 444 15.08 1.32 6.29
C THR A 444 15.74 2.68 6.49
N LYS A 445 16.55 2.83 7.52
CA LYS A 445 17.29 4.07 7.81
C LYS A 445 18.43 4.28 6.83
N GLU A 446 19.17 3.22 6.52
CA GLU A 446 20.27 3.27 5.56
C GLU A 446 19.75 3.54 4.14
N PHE A 447 18.62 2.93 3.76
CA PHE A 447 18.00 3.18 2.46
C PHE A 447 17.43 4.59 2.34
N ASP A 448 17.06 5.26 3.43
CA ASP A 448 16.60 6.66 3.39
C ASP A 448 17.72 7.68 3.11
N LYS A 449 18.99 7.30 3.36
CA LYS A 449 20.16 8.11 3.04
C LYS A 449 20.37 8.23 1.53
N ASP A 450 21.03 9.28 1.11
CA ASP A 450 21.30 9.52 -0.31
C ASP A 450 22.37 8.60 -0.91
N ASP A 451 23.09 7.82 -0.07
CA ASP A 451 24.10 6.86 -0.51
C ASP A 451 23.54 5.67 -1.30
N TYR A 452 22.28 5.33 -1.11
CA TYR A 452 21.65 4.14 -1.72
C TYR A 452 20.39 4.54 -2.50
N GLN A 453 20.36 4.19 -3.78
CA GLN A 453 19.29 4.56 -4.70
C GLN A 453 18.34 3.42 -4.99
N VAL A 454 18.82 2.16 -4.95
CA VAL A 454 18.05 0.99 -5.38
C VAL A 454 17.93 -0.04 -4.25
N LEU A 455 16.73 -0.60 -4.07
CA LEU A 455 16.47 -1.68 -3.12
C LEU A 455 15.95 -2.92 -3.86
N LEU A 456 16.73 -4.00 -3.85
CA LEU A 456 16.30 -5.28 -4.41
C LEU A 456 15.59 -6.11 -3.34
N VAL A 457 14.37 -6.52 -3.59
CA VAL A 457 13.54 -7.21 -2.58
C VAL A 457 13.06 -8.58 -3.04
N ALA A 458 13.00 -9.53 -2.10
CA ALA A 458 12.36 -10.82 -2.30
C ALA A 458 11.33 -11.06 -1.18
N ASN A 459 10.06 -10.87 -1.48
CA ASN A 459 8.92 -11.01 -0.56
C ASN A 459 8.95 -10.11 0.70
N LYS A 460 10.05 -9.43 1.00
CA LYS A 460 10.19 -8.47 2.09
C LYS A 460 9.87 -7.07 1.55
N TYR A 461 9.21 -6.24 2.34
CA TYR A 461 8.82 -4.85 1.99
C TYR A 461 7.84 -4.69 0.81
N GLN A 462 7.28 -5.76 0.25
CA GLN A 462 6.18 -5.68 -0.69
C GLN A 462 4.88 -5.18 0.00
N THR A 463 4.79 -5.38 1.31
CA THR A 463 3.77 -4.81 2.19
C THR A 463 4.45 -4.09 3.36
N GLY A 464 3.81 -3.06 3.94
CA GLY A 464 4.28 -2.39 5.15
C GLY A 464 5.56 -1.53 5.02
N PHE A 465 6.03 -1.21 3.80
CA PHE A 465 7.17 -0.34 3.55
C PHE A 465 6.70 1.06 3.14
N ASP A 466 7.16 2.08 3.83
CA ASP A 466 6.83 3.47 3.57
C ASP A 466 8.10 4.26 3.24
N GLN A 467 8.26 4.62 1.94
CA GLN A 467 9.37 5.41 1.44
C GLN A 467 8.85 6.44 0.42
N PRO A 468 8.62 7.69 0.81
CA PRO A 468 8.09 8.73 -0.07
C PRO A 468 8.97 9.02 -1.29
N LYS A 469 10.30 8.86 -1.17
CA LYS A 469 11.25 9.07 -2.28
C LYS A 469 11.24 7.94 -3.32
N LEU A 470 10.45 6.87 -3.13
CA LEU A 470 10.38 5.74 -4.05
C LEU A 470 9.62 6.15 -5.32
N CYS A 471 10.34 6.40 -6.41
CA CYS A 471 9.81 6.86 -7.70
C CYS A 471 9.68 5.74 -8.73
N ALA A 472 10.48 4.69 -8.66
CA ALA A 472 10.41 3.61 -9.63
C ALA A 472 10.28 2.23 -9.01
N MET A 473 9.62 1.33 -9.75
CA MET A 473 9.53 -0.09 -9.44
C MET A 473 9.81 -0.92 -10.68
N TYR A 474 10.73 -1.87 -10.55
CA TYR A 474 11.11 -2.83 -11.57
C TYR A 474 10.60 -4.20 -11.16
N VAL A 475 9.66 -4.75 -11.92
CA VAL A 475 8.94 -5.97 -11.55
C VAL A 475 9.49 -7.17 -12.30
N LEU A 476 10.10 -8.10 -11.57
CA LEU A 476 10.69 -9.35 -12.09
C LEU A 476 9.96 -10.59 -11.56
N LYS A 477 8.71 -10.41 -11.17
CA LYS A 477 7.88 -11.45 -10.55
C LYS A 477 6.46 -11.37 -11.07
N LYS A 478 5.80 -12.52 -11.26
CA LYS A 478 4.37 -12.53 -11.56
C LYS A 478 3.59 -11.96 -10.37
N LEU A 479 2.78 -10.96 -10.63
CA LEU A 479 1.90 -10.29 -9.68
C LEU A 479 0.44 -10.57 -10.10
N ASN A 480 -0.40 -10.98 -9.16
CA ASN A 480 -1.81 -11.29 -9.44
C ASN A 480 -2.72 -10.61 -8.42
N GLY A 481 -3.89 -10.14 -8.87
CA GLY A 481 -4.97 -9.64 -8.02
C GLY A 481 -4.49 -8.66 -6.93
N VAL A 482 -4.85 -8.95 -5.69
CA VAL A 482 -4.51 -8.13 -4.50
C VAL A 482 -3.01 -7.87 -4.38
N SER A 483 -2.16 -8.88 -4.68
CA SER A 483 -0.70 -8.75 -4.57
C SER A 483 -0.13 -7.68 -5.52
N ALA A 484 -0.69 -7.54 -6.73
CA ALA A 484 -0.31 -6.50 -7.68
C ALA A 484 -0.61 -5.09 -7.12
N VAL A 485 -1.85 -4.90 -6.64
CA VAL A 485 -2.28 -3.62 -6.07
C VAL A 485 -1.44 -3.23 -4.87
N GLN A 486 -1.19 -4.15 -3.95
CA GLN A 486 -0.40 -3.90 -2.73
C GLN A 486 1.05 -3.57 -3.03
N THR A 487 1.67 -4.31 -3.95
CA THR A 487 3.07 -4.11 -4.32
C THR A 487 3.24 -2.77 -5.02
N LEU A 488 2.47 -2.50 -6.07
CA LEU A 488 2.60 -1.27 -6.86
C LEU A 488 2.18 -0.03 -6.07
N SER A 489 1.20 -0.14 -5.18
CA SER A 489 0.78 0.98 -4.32
C SER A 489 1.87 1.47 -3.33
N ARG A 490 3.05 0.84 -3.28
CA ARG A 490 4.20 1.41 -2.55
C ARG A 490 4.74 2.67 -3.21
N LEU A 491 4.55 2.80 -4.53
CA LEU A 491 4.93 4.02 -5.27
C LEU A 491 3.99 5.20 -5.03
N ASN A 492 2.78 4.96 -4.56
CA ASN A 492 1.71 5.96 -4.54
C ASN A 492 1.89 7.09 -3.51
N ARG A 493 2.94 7.04 -2.67
CA ARG A 493 3.21 8.07 -1.67
C ARG A 493 3.65 9.37 -2.32
N ILE A 494 3.00 10.46 -1.95
CA ILE A 494 3.47 11.80 -2.31
C ILE A 494 4.74 12.16 -1.52
N CYS A 495 5.55 13.10 -2.04
CA CYS A 495 6.78 13.55 -1.42
C CYS A 495 6.85 15.09 -1.37
N PRO A 496 5.97 15.77 -0.63
CA PRO A 496 6.00 17.24 -0.55
C PRO A 496 7.35 17.75 -0.02
N PRO A 497 7.84 18.91 -0.51
CA PRO A 497 7.20 19.85 -1.44
C PRO A 497 7.37 19.49 -2.93
N PHE A 498 7.95 18.34 -3.25
CA PHE A 498 8.26 17.94 -4.62
C PHE A 498 7.04 17.37 -5.33
N GLU A 499 6.89 17.70 -6.61
CA GLU A 499 6.02 16.98 -7.53
C GLU A 499 6.74 15.68 -7.93
N LYS A 500 6.16 14.56 -7.58
CA LYS A 500 6.75 13.23 -7.79
C LYS A 500 6.08 12.52 -8.95
N LYS A 501 6.88 11.99 -9.87
CA LYS A 501 6.44 11.06 -10.90
C LYS A 501 6.77 9.63 -10.49
N THR A 502 5.90 8.69 -10.88
CA THR A 502 6.08 7.26 -10.61
C THR A 502 6.32 6.51 -11.90
N PHE A 503 7.21 5.53 -11.89
CA PHE A 503 7.57 4.71 -13.05
C PHE A 503 7.48 3.24 -12.67
N VAL A 504 6.79 2.44 -13.48
CA VAL A 504 6.80 0.99 -13.34
C VAL A 504 7.27 0.39 -14.65
N LEU A 505 8.35 -0.38 -14.60
CA LEU A 505 8.82 -1.19 -15.71
C LEU A 505 8.68 -2.66 -15.34
N ASP A 506 7.76 -3.35 -15.99
CA ASP A 506 7.40 -4.73 -15.69
C ASP A 506 7.97 -5.69 -16.76
N PHE A 507 8.73 -6.69 -16.30
CA PHE A 507 9.40 -7.68 -17.16
C PHE A 507 8.63 -9.01 -17.27
N VAL A 508 7.50 -9.14 -16.59
CA VAL A 508 6.83 -10.44 -16.43
C VAL A 508 5.33 -10.39 -16.63
N ASN A 509 4.67 -9.29 -16.22
CA ASN A 509 3.22 -9.18 -16.28
C ASN A 509 2.80 -8.36 -17.51
N THR A 510 1.60 -8.65 -18.03
CA THR A 510 0.99 -7.84 -19.06
C THR A 510 0.26 -6.65 -18.46
N TYR A 511 0.03 -5.63 -19.28
CA TYR A 511 -0.77 -4.47 -18.87
C TYR A 511 -2.18 -4.88 -18.46
N GLU A 512 -2.78 -5.82 -19.19
CA GLU A 512 -4.13 -6.34 -18.94
C GLU A 512 -4.23 -7.06 -17.60
N ASP A 513 -3.25 -7.87 -17.25
CA ASP A 513 -3.19 -8.57 -15.95
C ASP A 513 -3.21 -7.56 -14.79
N ILE A 514 -2.42 -6.51 -14.90
CA ILE A 514 -2.31 -5.48 -13.87
C ILE A 514 -3.56 -4.60 -13.84
N LYS A 515 -4.08 -4.19 -15.01
CA LYS A 515 -5.34 -3.45 -15.11
C LYS A 515 -6.50 -4.24 -14.49
N ALA A 516 -6.62 -5.52 -14.80
CA ALA A 516 -7.63 -6.41 -14.21
C ALA A 516 -7.48 -6.55 -12.69
N ALA A 517 -6.24 -6.58 -12.18
CA ALA A 517 -5.97 -6.63 -10.74
C ALA A 517 -6.42 -5.35 -10.01
N PHE A 518 -6.30 -4.19 -10.64
CA PHE A 518 -6.70 -2.89 -10.07
C PHE A 518 -8.19 -2.59 -10.25
N ALA A 519 -8.85 -3.13 -11.27
CA ALA A 519 -10.24 -2.82 -11.61
C ALA A 519 -11.25 -2.93 -10.45
N PRO A 520 -11.17 -3.90 -9.52
CA PRO A 520 -12.08 -3.98 -8.38
C PRO A 520 -11.95 -2.81 -7.38
N TYR A 521 -10.80 -2.12 -7.38
CA TYR A 521 -10.48 -1.08 -6.41
C TYR A 521 -10.42 0.30 -7.04
N TYR A 522 -10.21 0.36 -8.33
CA TYR A 522 -9.98 1.58 -9.07
C TYR A 522 -10.19 1.36 -10.56
N THR A 523 -11.14 2.08 -11.14
CA THR A 523 -11.30 2.14 -12.59
C THR A 523 -10.51 3.33 -13.09
N THR A 524 -9.41 3.09 -13.80
CA THR A 524 -8.64 4.15 -14.46
C THR A 524 -9.54 4.87 -15.45
N THR A 525 -9.84 6.12 -15.19
CA THR A 525 -10.30 7.01 -16.24
C THR A 525 -9.06 7.44 -17.04
N LEU A 526 -8.83 6.80 -18.15
CA LEU A 526 -7.72 7.05 -19.08
C LEU A 526 -7.78 8.42 -19.77
N LEU A 527 -8.59 9.33 -19.27
CA LEU A 527 -8.81 10.68 -19.78
C LEU A 527 -8.61 11.72 -18.68
N SER A 528 -7.55 11.67 -17.92
CA SER A 528 -7.16 12.83 -17.10
C SER A 528 -6.04 13.62 -17.76
N THR A 529 -6.42 14.54 -18.62
CA THR A 529 -6.11 15.99 -18.63
C THR A 529 -4.67 16.48 -18.74
N SER A 530 -3.66 15.67 -18.96
CA SER A 530 -2.42 16.18 -19.55
C SER A 530 -2.08 15.39 -20.80
N VAL A 531 -2.43 15.97 -21.93
CA VAL A 531 -1.95 15.47 -23.24
C VAL A 531 -0.45 15.69 -23.26
N THR A 532 0.30 14.71 -22.75
CA THR A 532 1.72 14.63 -23.05
C THR A 532 1.87 14.20 -24.51
N PRO A 533 2.91 14.60 -25.22
CA PRO A 533 3.18 14.12 -26.59
C PRO A 533 3.18 12.60 -26.72
N THR A 534 3.43 11.87 -25.62
CA THR A 534 3.36 10.41 -25.52
C THR A 534 1.94 9.85 -25.42
N ALA A 535 0.94 10.66 -25.05
CA ALA A 535 -0.45 10.19 -24.93
C ALA A 535 -1.06 9.70 -26.25
N ILE A 536 -0.54 10.15 -27.38
CA ILE A 536 -0.93 9.67 -28.72
C ILE A 536 -0.46 8.23 -28.91
N TYR A 537 0.77 7.92 -28.53
CA TYR A 537 1.33 6.57 -28.60
C TYR A 537 0.69 5.63 -27.57
N ASP A 538 0.36 6.14 -26.38
CA ASP A 538 -0.39 5.38 -25.38
C ASP A 538 -1.82 5.07 -25.85
N LEU A 539 -2.45 5.96 -26.61
CA LEU A 539 -3.76 5.76 -27.21
C LEU A 539 -3.69 4.76 -28.37
N GLU A 540 -2.66 4.83 -29.18
CA GLU A 540 -2.38 3.90 -30.28
C GLU A 540 -2.13 2.49 -29.74
N ALA A 541 -1.27 2.34 -28.73
CA ALA A 541 -1.04 1.06 -28.04
C ALA A 541 -2.30 0.50 -27.37
N GLN A 542 -3.20 1.36 -26.91
CA GLN A 542 -4.48 0.93 -26.34
C GLN A 542 -5.49 0.53 -27.41
N ILE A 543 -5.50 1.19 -28.56
CA ILE A 543 -6.33 0.81 -29.72
C ILE A 543 -5.88 -0.55 -30.24
N ASP A 544 -4.56 -0.75 -30.34
CA ASP A 544 -3.96 -2.02 -30.77
C ASP A 544 -4.20 -3.15 -29.77
N ALA A 545 -4.21 -2.86 -28.46
CA ALA A 545 -4.53 -3.83 -27.40
C ALA A 545 -6.01 -4.30 -27.41
N TYR A 546 -6.92 -3.53 -27.99
CA TYR A 546 -8.31 -3.96 -28.17
C TYR A 546 -8.51 -4.94 -29.35
N THR A 547 -7.47 -5.26 -30.14
CA THR A 547 -7.49 -6.22 -31.26
C THR A 547 -8.72 -6.09 -32.18
N ILE A 548 -9.26 -4.89 -32.37
CA ILE A 548 -10.33 -4.65 -33.33
C ILE A 548 -9.75 -4.70 -34.74
N LEU A 549 -8.44 -4.46 -34.87
CA LEU A 549 -7.67 -4.53 -36.10
C LEU A 549 -6.38 -5.30 -35.81
N ASP A 550 -6.40 -6.60 -36.04
CA ASP A 550 -5.19 -7.41 -36.02
C ASP A 550 -4.32 -6.98 -37.23
N PRO A 551 -3.03 -6.64 -37.06
CA PRO A 551 -2.14 -6.33 -38.18
C PRO A 551 -2.16 -7.40 -39.29
N ASP A 552 -2.25 -8.68 -38.91
CA ASP A 552 -2.37 -9.80 -39.87
C ASP A 552 -3.70 -9.78 -40.63
N ASP A 553 -4.79 -9.33 -40.03
CA ASP A 553 -6.09 -9.19 -40.68
C ASP A 553 -6.14 -7.97 -41.59
N ILE A 554 -5.45 -6.87 -41.21
CA ILE A 554 -5.28 -5.70 -42.09
C ILE A 554 -4.45 -6.05 -43.31
N GLU A 555 -3.37 -6.82 -43.17
CA GLU A 555 -2.52 -7.26 -44.26
C GLU A 555 -3.31 -8.19 -45.19
N LYS A 556 -4.06 -9.14 -44.66
CA LYS A 556 -4.96 -10.01 -45.43
C LYS A 556 -6.07 -9.23 -46.13
N ALA A 557 -6.69 -8.26 -45.47
CA ALA A 557 -7.72 -7.43 -46.06
C ALA A 557 -7.12 -6.56 -47.20
N ASN A 558 -5.93 -6.01 -47.01
CA ASN A 558 -5.20 -5.28 -48.04
C ASN A 558 -4.82 -6.19 -49.22
N GLU A 559 -4.31 -7.38 -48.96
CA GLU A 559 -4.02 -8.35 -50.03
C GLU A 559 -5.27 -8.73 -50.84
N LEU A 560 -6.42 -8.92 -50.18
CA LEU A 560 -7.69 -9.20 -50.84
C LEU A 560 -8.21 -8.02 -51.66
N LEU A 561 -8.13 -6.78 -51.12
CA LEU A 561 -8.54 -5.54 -51.78
C LEU A 561 -7.70 -5.24 -53.05
N TYR A 562 -6.42 -5.55 -53.02
CA TYR A 562 -5.51 -5.30 -54.16
C TYR A 562 -5.46 -6.45 -55.18
N LYS A 563 -6.01 -7.64 -54.87
CA LYS A 563 -6.10 -8.77 -55.79
C LYS A 563 -7.16 -8.65 -56.88
N GLY A 564 -8.00 -7.64 -56.89
CA GLY A 564 -8.89 -7.26 -58.00
C GLY A 564 -10.05 -8.22 -58.34
N ASN A 565 -10.21 -9.34 -57.64
CA ASN A 565 -11.30 -10.29 -57.84
C ASN A 565 -11.77 -10.79 -56.46
N ILE A 566 -12.60 -10.00 -55.77
CA ILE A 566 -13.20 -10.36 -54.48
C ILE A 566 -14.42 -11.23 -54.75
N SER A 567 -14.45 -12.47 -54.26
CA SER A 567 -15.62 -13.34 -54.29
C SER A 567 -16.49 -13.08 -53.04
N SER A 568 -17.79 -13.39 -53.09
CA SER A 568 -18.73 -13.26 -51.98
C SER A 568 -18.41 -14.21 -50.79
N LYS A 569 -17.33 -14.95 -50.83
CA LYS A 569 -16.82 -15.83 -49.79
C LYS A 569 -15.53 -15.30 -49.12
N ASP A 570 -14.90 -14.29 -49.69
CA ASP A 570 -13.75 -13.56 -49.15
C ASP A 570 -14.21 -12.31 -48.41
#